data_cd89ae93fbb62636ce81088a19ced591
#
_entry.id   cd89ae93fbb62636ce81088a19ced591
#
_cell.length_a   1.000
_cell.length_b   1.000
_cell.length_c   1.000
_cell.angle_alpha   90.00
_cell.angle_beta   90.00
_cell.angle_gamma   90.00
#
_symmetry.space_group_name_H-M   'P 1'
#
loop_
_entity.id
_entity.type
_entity.pdbx_description
1 polymer ?
#
loop_
_entity_poly.entity_id
_entity_poly.type
_entity_poly.pdbx_seq_one_letter_code
_entity_poly.pdbx_strand_id
1 'polypeptide(L)'
;MNRIILLHGKDKCPTDIWYQSFKQDCVEAGMVCDIPELPGGEVPVLSEWLAVLDSMKPDEDTILVGHSRGGMAILRWLETPDRKIRRVILVAANSANIKDRAKGDFYTGPYDFATIRSNCKDFVVLQSKDDQWVPYQAGLENADGLQAKLIIFEDMGHFTRKSDGSPMTEFPELAKEILR
;
A
#
# COMPACT_ATOMS: atom_id res chain seq x y z
N MET A 1 15.19 15.32 1.14
CA MET A 1 15.35 14.24 0.11
C MET A 1 14.13 13.36 0.21
N ASN A 2 13.40 13.16 -0.87
CA ASN A 2 12.16 12.35 -0.81
C ASN A 2 12.51 10.91 -0.42
N ARG A 3 11.84 10.41 0.60
CA ARG A 3 11.98 9.03 1.09
C ARG A 3 10.72 8.26 0.80
N ILE A 4 10.88 7.04 0.35
CA ILE A 4 9.78 6.11 0.10
C ILE A 4 9.92 4.94 1.06
N ILE A 5 8.81 4.52 1.68
CA ILE A 5 8.72 3.29 2.44
C ILE A 5 7.62 2.46 1.80
N LEU A 6 7.98 1.26 1.30
CA LEU A 6 7.03 0.33 0.71
C LEU A 6 6.76 -0.82 1.69
N LEU A 7 5.50 -1.00 2.07
CA LEU A 7 5.03 -2.16 2.81
C LEU A 7 4.47 -3.21 1.85
N HIS A 8 5.08 -4.38 1.86
CA HIS A 8 4.68 -5.49 0.98
C HIS A 8 3.37 -6.16 1.40
N GLY A 9 2.82 -7.02 0.55
CA GLY A 9 1.62 -7.80 0.86
C GLY A 9 1.88 -8.97 1.82
N LYS A 10 0.80 -9.59 2.30
CA LYS A 10 0.85 -10.86 3.04
C LYS A 10 1.59 -11.91 2.20
N ASP A 11 2.35 -12.78 2.83
CA ASP A 11 3.14 -13.86 2.19
C ASP A 11 4.14 -13.37 1.13
N LYS A 12 4.61 -12.14 1.29
CA LYS A 12 5.62 -11.52 0.45
C LYS A 12 6.85 -11.16 1.26
N CYS A 13 7.94 -10.96 0.56
CA CYS A 13 9.17 -10.40 1.09
C CYS A 13 9.66 -9.22 0.23
N PRO A 14 10.63 -8.43 0.69
CA PRO A 14 11.10 -7.25 -0.05
C PRO A 14 11.65 -7.52 -1.45
N THR A 15 12.00 -8.77 -1.76
CA THR A 15 12.58 -9.17 -3.06
C THR A 15 11.57 -9.75 -4.04
N ASP A 16 10.29 -9.87 -3.64
CA ASP A 16 9.26 -10.45 -4.46
C ASP A 16 8.77 -9.49 -5.54
N ILE A 17 8.20 -10.07 -6.60
CA ILE A 17 7.49 -9.37 -7.66
C ILE A 17 8.20 -8.08 -8.13
N TRP A 18 7.46 -6.99 -8.32
CA TRP A 18 7.96 -5.70 -8.80
C TRP A 18 8.64 -4.83 -7.74
N TYR A 19 8.74 -5.26 -6.48
CA TYR A 19 9.24 -4.41 -5.41
C TYR A 19 10.69 -3.95 -5.63
N GLN A 20 11.57 -4.84 -6.10
CA GLN A 20 12.97 -4.48 -6.34
C GLN A 20 13.16 -3.61 -7.57
N SER A 21 12.41 -3.84 -8.66
CA SER A 21 12.48 -2.95 -9.83
C SER A 21 11.97 -1.55 -9.47
N PHE A 22 10.87 -1.47 -8.72
CA PHE A 22 10.35 -0.19 -8.21
C PHE A 22 11.37 0.53 -7.32
N LYS A 23 12.06 -0.19 -6.42
CA LYS A 23 13.14 0.38 -5.62
C LYS A 23 14.26 0.93 -6.50
N GLN A 24 14.64 0.20 -7.55
CA GLN A 24 15.66 0.63 -8.50
C GLN A 24 15.23 1.92 -9.22
N ASP A 25 14.00 1.99 -9.73
CA ASP A 25 13.44 3.18 -10.37
C ASP A 25 13.50 4.41 -9.46
N CYS A 26 13.17 4.24 -8.18
CA CYS A 26 13.24 5.31 -7.18
C CYS A 26 14.69 5.78 -6.94
N VAL A 27 15.63 4.85 -6.82
CA VAL A 27 17.05 5.15 -6.62
C VAL A 27 17.63 5.89 -7.84
N GLU A 28 17.32 5.46 -9.04
CA GLU A 28 17.73 6.12 -10.29
C GLU A 28 17.17 7.55 -10.41
N ALA A 29 16.00 7.79 -9.80
CA ALA A 29 15.41 9.12 -9.69
C ALA A 29 15.97 9.96 -8.51
N GLY A 30 16.99 9.48 -7.81
CA GLY A 30 17.64 10.19 -6.70
C GLY A 30 16.86 10.17 -5.37
N MET A 31 15.96 9.20 -5.19
CA MET A 31 15.18 9.03 -3.96
C MET A 31 15.73 7.87 -3.13
N VAL A 32 15.46 7.89 -1.82
CA VAL A 32 15.70 6.73 -0.94
C VAL A 32 14.44 5.87 -0.91
N CYS A 33 14.58 4.57 -1.17
CA CYS A 33 13.46 3.64 -1.09
C CYS A 33 13.80 2.46 -0.16
N ASP A 34 13.04 2.35 0.91
CA ASP A 34 13.15 1.29 1.90
C ASP A 34 11.97 0.33 1.76
N ILE A 35 12.25 -0.96 1.78
CA ILE A 35 11.25 -2.03 1.79
C ILE A 35 11.57 -2.93 2.97
N PRO A 36 10.97 -2.69 4.15
CA PRO A 36 11.25 -3.49 5.33
C PRO A 36 10.71 -4.92 5.18
N GLU A 37 11.38 -5.88 5.80
CA GLU A 37 10.80 -7.19 6.07
C GLU A 37 9.67 -7.05 7.08
N LEU A 38 8.49 -7.60 6.76
CA LEU A 38 7.32 -7.58 7.64
C LEU A 38 7.09 -8.99 8.20
N PRO A 39 6.97 -9.13 9.53
CA PRO A 39 6.88 -10.44 10.16
C PRO A 39 5.53 -11.13 9.93
N GLY A 40 5.49 -12.45 10.19
CA GLY A 40 4.27 -13.23 10.30
C GLY A 40 3.85 -14.01 9.04
N GLY A 41 4.48 -13.81 7.89
CA GLY A 41 4.20 -14.59 6.67
C GLY A 41 2.70 -14.75 6.38
N GLU A 42 2.19 -15.99 6.52
CA GLU A 42 0.77 -16.32 6.30
C GLU A 42 -0.18 -15.81 7.40
N VAL A 43 0.34 -15.51 8.59
CA VAL A 43 -0.46 -15.07 9.74
C VAL A 43 0.13 -13.76 10.31
N PRO A 44 0.10 -12.67 9.55
CA PRO A 44 0.65 -11.40 10.00
C PRO A 44 -0.19 -10.80 11.13
N VAL A 45 0.50 -10.14 12.07
CA VAL A 45 -0.09 -9.42 13.19
C VAL A 45 0.04 -7.92 12.96
N LEU A 46 -1.07 -7.18 13.01
CA LEU A 46 -1.08 -5.75 12.69
C LEU A 46 -0.12 -4.97 13.58
N SER A 47 -0.13 -5.17 14.90
CA SER A 47 0.72 -4.43 15.82
C SER A 47 2.22 -4.61 15.54
N GLU A 48 2.65 -5.77 15.04
CA GLU A 48 4.03 -6.01 14.64
C GLU A 48 4.40 -5.20 13.39
N TRP A 49 3.50 -5.14 12.40
CA TRP A 49 3.71 -4.33 11.20
C TRP A 49 3.72 -2.84 11.50
N LEU A 50 2.83 -2.38 12.40
CA LEU A 50 2.84 -0.99 12.85
C LEU A 50 4.15 -0.64 13.58
N ALA A 51 4.67 -1.55 14.41
CA ALA A 51 5.95 -1.36 15.11
C ALA A 51 7.13 -1.27 14.12
N VAL A 52 7.13 -2.08 13.04
CA VAL A 52 8.13 -1.97 11.97
C VAL A 52 8.04 -0.58 11.33
N LEU A 53 6.84 -0.13 10.95
CA LEU A 53 6.66 1.19 10.32
C LEU A 53 7.07 2.33 11.27
N ASP A 54 6.74 2.25 12.56
CA ASP A 54 7.16 3.22 13.58
C ASP A 54 8.70 3.26 13.73
N SER A 55 9.37 2.11 13.67
CA SER A 55 10.83 2.03 13.77
C SER A 55 11.53 2.75 12.62
N MET A 56 10.88 2.86 11.46
CA MET A 56 11.39 3.56 10.29
C MET A 56 11.25 5.08 10.40
N LYS A 57 10.48 5.59 11.37
CA LYS A 57 10.29 7.02 11.64
C LYS A 57 9.88 7.81 10.40
N PRO A 58 8.76 7.45 9.74
CA PRO A 58 8.26 8.25 8.62
C PRO A 58 7.89 9.66 9.08
N ASP A 59 8.05 10.63 8.21
CA ASP A 59 7.86 12.06 8.45
C ASP A 59 7.09 12.75 7.30
N GLU A 60 6.96 14.06 7.36
CA GLU A 60 6.23 14.89 6.39
C GLU A 60 6.82 14.89 4.97
N ASP A 61 8.06 14.42 4.79
CA ASP A 61 8.72 14.24 3.48
C ASP A 61 8.58 12.80 2.96
N THR A 62 8.03 11.90 3.77
CA THR A 62 7.93 10.46 3.43
C THR A 62 6.72 10.18 2.55
N ILE A 63 6.94 9.35 1.51
CA ILE A 63 5.91 8.74 0.69
C ILE A 63 5.74 7.28 1.16
N LEU A 64 4.52 6.91 1.55
CA LEU A 64 4.19 5.53 1.90
C LEU A 64 3.54 4.82 0.71
N VAL A 65 4.05 3.66 0.36
CA VAL A 65 3.46 2.78 -0.66
C VAL A 65 3.04 1.49 0.02
N GLY A 66 1.80 1.08 -0.12
CA GLY A 66 1.31 -0.16 0.47
C GLY A 66 0.64 -1.08 -0.53
N HIS A 67 1.17 -2.29 -0.69
CA HIS A 67 0.55 -3.33 -1.50
C HIS A 67 -0.32 -4.24 -0.64
N SER A 68 -1.57 -4.45 -1.07
CA SER A 68 -2.48 -5.41 -0.43
C SER A 68 -2.61 -5.12 1.08
N ARG A 69 -2.23 -6.06 1.94
CA ARG A 69 -2.24 -5.91 3.40
C ARG A 69 -1.29 -4.82 3.91
N GLY A 70 -0.19 -4.54 3.20
CA GLY A 70 0.68 -3.40 3.50
C GLY A 70 -0.05 -2.06 3.40
N GLY A 71 -0.97 -1.92 2.45
CA GLY A 71 -1.84 -0.74 2.34
C GLY A 71 -2.79 -0.60 3.53
N MET A 72 -3.37 -1.72 4.00
CA MET A 72 -4.20 -1.71 5.20
C MET A 72 -3.41 -1.30 6.45
N ALA A 73 -2.19 -1.82 6.61
CA ALA A 73 -1.31 -1.42 7.72
C ALA A 73 -1.04 0.09 7.72
N ILE A 74 -0.78 0.69 6.54
CA ILE A 74 -0.58 2.13 6.40
C ILE A 74 -1.84 2.90 6.83
N LEU A 75 -3.03 2.48 6.38
CA LEU A 75 -4.27 3.14 6.76
C LEU A 75 -4.51 3.05 8.27
N ARG A 76 -4.32 1.88 8.88
CA ARG A 76 -4.42 1.70 10.34
C ARG A 76 -3.40 2.53 11.10
N TRP A 77 -2.17 2.62 10.58
CA TRP A 77 -1.13 3.45 11.16
C TRP A 77 -1.53 4.94 11.15
N LEU A 78 -2.13 5.41 10.07
CA LEU A 78 -2.59 6.80 9.91
C LEU A 78 -3.86 7.14 10.72
N GLU A 79 -4.52 6.19 11.37
CA GLU A 79 -5.60 6.46 12.34
C GLU A 79 -5.07 7.04 13.65
N THR A 80 -3.75 6.98 13.92
CA THR A 80 -3.14 7.66 15.05
C THR A 80 -2.95 9.15 14.73
N PRO A 81 -3.45 10.08 15.58
CA PRO A 81 -3.28 11.51 15.33
C PRO A 81 -1.81 11.96 15.24
N ASP A 82 -1.61 13.11 14.60
CA ASP A 82 -0.31 13.82 14.50
C ASP A 82 0.78 13.09 13.70
N ARG A 83 0.42 12.10 12.90
CA ARG A 83 1.32 11.45 11.93
C ARG A 83 1.28 12.23 10.61
N LYS A 84 2.33 12.96 10.28
CA LYS A 84 2.40 13.78 9.03
C LYS A 84 3.17 13.05 7.96
N ILE A 85 2.50 12.80 6.83
CA ILE A 85 3.04 12.07 5.67
C ILE A 85 2.76 12.89 4.41
N ARG A 86 3.74 12.92 3.51
CA ARG A 86 3.65 13.67 2.26
C ARG A 86 2.59 13.10 1.32
N ARG A 87 2.64 11.79 1.07
CA ARG A 87 1.78 11.08 0.10
C ARG A 87 1.61 9.62 0.52
N VAL A 88 0.46 9.06 0.20
CA VAL A 88 0.18 7.63 0.35
C VAL A 88 -0.29 7.05 -0.99
N ILE A 89 0.31 5.94 -1.42
CA ILE A 89 -0.12 5.19 -2.59
C ILE A 89 -0.52 3.79 -2.17
N LEU A 90 -1.77 3.44 -2.44
CA LEU A 90 -2.34 2.12 -2.16
C LEU A 90 -2.43 1.30 -3.44
N VAL A 91 -1.85 0.12 -3.45
CA VAL A 91 -1.92 -0.83 -4.56
C VAL A 91 -2.72 -2.04 -4.08
N ALA A 92 -3.90 -2.26 -4.67
CA ALA A 92 -4.79 -3.37 -4.33
C ALA A 92 -5.01 -3.53 -2.81
N ALA A 93 -5.16 -2.43 -2.09
CA ALA A 93 -5.42 -2.45 -0.66
C ALA A 93 -6.91 -2.70 -0.37
N ASN A 94 -7.20 -3.64 0.53
CA ASN A 94 -8.58 -3.94 0.88
C ASN A 94 -9.23 -2.80 1.69
N SER A 95 -10.54 -2.67 1.58
CA SER A 95 -11.32 -1.76 2.42
C SER A 95 -11.67 -2.40 3.77
N ALA A 96 -11.96 -1.57 4.76
CA ALA A 96 -12.40 -2.04 6.07
C ALA A 96 -13.82 -2.63 6.07
N ASN A 97 -14.62 -2.35 5.04
CA ASN A 97 -16.01 -2.79 4.95
C ASN A 97 -16.18 -4.19 4.36
N ILE A 98 -15.16 -4.70 3.69
CA ILE A 98 -15.22 -6.04 3.11
C ILE A 98 -15.06 -7.06 4.23
N LYS A 99 -16.13 -7.81 4.45
CA LYS A 99 -16.13 -8.95 5.37
C LYS A 99 -15.30 -10.07 4.77
N ASP A 100 -14.00 -10.02 4.98
CA ASP A 100 -13.10 -11.08 4.55
C ASP A 100 -13.16 -12.27 5.51
N ARG A 101 -13.01 -13.47 4.93
CA ARG A 101 -12.94 -14.73 5.67
C ARG A 101 -11.63 -14.90 6.44
N ALA A 102 -10.57 -14.24 6.01
CA ALA A 102 -9.28 -14.22 6.70
C ALA A 102 -9.26 -13.08 7.74
N LYS A 103 -10.06 -13.22 8.78
CA LYS A 103 -10.16 -12.28 9.89
C LYS A 103 -8.85 -12.20 10.65
N GLY A 104 -7.97 -11.27 10.24
CA GLY A 104 -6.88 -10.82 11.08
C GLY A 104 -7.28 -9.52 11.76
N ASP A 105 -6.46 -9.06 12.67
CA ASP A 105 -6.57 -7.79 13.38
C ASP A 105 -6.45 -6.53 12.49
N PHE A 106 -6.16 -6.70 11.21
CA PHE A 106 -6.24 -5.62 10.20
C PHE A 106 -7.69 -5.17 9.91
N TYR A 107 -8.69 -6.00 10.24
CA TYR A 107 -10.12 -5.75 9.99
C TYR A 107 -10.88 -5.41 11.28
N THR A 108 -10.43 -4.42 12.02
CA THR A 108 -10.99 -4.04 13.33
C THR A 108 -12.20 -3.13 13.26
N GLY A 109 -12.78 -2.91 12.10
CA GLY A 109 -13.91 -2.01 11.86
C GLY A 109 -13.61 -0.98 10.77
N PRO A 110 -14.54 -0.06 10.49
CA PRO A 110 -14.35 0.98 9.49
C PRO A 110 -13.10 1.82 9.77
N TYR A 111 -12.48 2.35 8.70
CA TYR A 111 -11.38 3.28 8.86
C TYR A 111 -11.87 4.64 9.36
N ASP A 112 -11.10 5.28 10.24
CA ASP A 112 -11.27 6.70 10.56
C ASP A 112 -10.65 7.57 9.45
N PHE A 113 -11.36 7.68 8.33
CA PHE A 113 -10.92 8.49 7.21
C PHE A 113 -10.72 9.97 7.55
N ALA A 114 -11.41 10.49 8.58
CA ALA A 114 -11.22 11.87 9.01
C ALA A 114 -9.81 12.08 9.58
N THR A 115 -9.40 11.23 10.51
CA THR A 115 -8.05 11.25 11.08
C THR A 115 -6.99 10.93 10.02
N ILE A 116 -7.21 9.92 9.17
CA ILE A 116 -6.28 9.57 8.09
C ILE A 116 -6.04 10.78 7.16
N ARG A 117 -7.09 11.47 6.71
CA ARG A 117 -6.96 12.67 5.87
C ARG A 117 -6.38 13.89 6.61
N SER A 118 -6.43 13.93 7.94
CA SER A 118 -5.74 14.98 8.70
C SER A 118 -4.22 14.81 8.70
N ASN A 119 -3.75 13.56 8.54
CA ASN A 119 -2.36 13.15 8.58
C ASN A 119 -1.67 13.12 7.21
N CYS A 120 -2.44 12.98 6.13
CA CYS A 120 -1.96 13.05 4.75
C CYS A 120 -3.03 13.70 3.86
N LYS A 121 -2.61 14.48 2.87
CA LYS A 121 -3.54 15.18 1.95
C LYS A 121 -3.48 14.65 0.51
N ASP A 122 -2.48 13.84 0.20
CA ASP A 122 -2.26 13.33 -1.16
C ASP A 122 -2.32 11.81 -1.15
N PHE A 123 -3.44 11.29 -1.65
CA PHE A 123 -3.70 9.86 -1.74
C PHE A 123 -3.89 9.43 -3.18
N VAL A 124 -3.30 8.29 -3.54
CA VAL A 124 -3.52 7.60 -4.82
C VAL A 124 -3.91 6.16 -4.53
N VAL A 125 -4.96 5.68 -5.18
CA VAL A 125 -5.41 4.29 -5.12
C VAL A 125 -5.28 3.67 -6.50
N LEU A 126 -4.51 2.58 -6.60
CA LEU A 126 -4.37 1.75 -7.79
C LEU A 126 -5.15 0.46 -7.57
N GLN A 127 -6.13 0.19 -8.42
CA GLN A 127 -6.98 -0.99 -8.31
C GLN A 127 -7.23 -1.61 -9.68
N SER A 128 -7.25 -2.95 -9.74
CA SER A 128 -7.62 -3.69 -10.95
C SER A 128 -9.04 -4.24 -10.85
N LYS A 129 -9.75 -4.28 -11.98
CA LYS A 129 -11.12 -4.79 -12.03
C LYS A 129 -11.19 -6.31 -11.87
N ASP A 130 -10.16 -7.00 -12.31
CA ASP A 130 -10.03 -8.46 -12.31
C ASP A 130 -9.27 -9.01 -11.10
N ASP A 131 -9.03 -8.19 -10.08
CA ASP A 131 -8.36 -8.64 -8.85
C ASP A 131 -9.20 -9.71 -8.13
N GLN A 132 -8.66 -10.93 -8.06
CA GLN A 132 -9.33 -12.09 -7.47
C GLN A 132 -9.26 -12.14 -5.94
N TRP A 133 -8.39 -11.32 -5.32
CA TRP A 133 -8.17 -11.30 -3.87
C TRP A 133 -8.81 -10.10 -3.20
N VAL A 134 -8.70 -8.93 -3.82
CA VAL A 134 -9.28 -7.67 -3.33
C VAL A 134 -10.32 -7.20 -4.33
N PRO A 135 -11.61 -7.27 -3.98
CA PRO A 135 -12.67 -6.85 -4.87
C PRO A 135 -12.49 -5.41 -5.36
N TYR A 136 -12.80 -5.15 -6.61
CA TYR A 136 -12.75 -3.80 -7.21
C TYR A 136 -13.45 -2.73 -6.36
N GLN A 137 -14.57 -3.12 -5.73
CA GLN A 137 -15.32 -2.23 -4.83
C GLN A 137 -14.47 -1.70 -3.67
N ALA A 138 -13.49 -2.44 -3.19
CA ALA A 138 -12.60 -1.98 -2.12
C ALA A 138 -11.77 -0.77 -2.54
N GLY A 139 -11.28 -0.77 -3.78
CA GLY A 139 -10.56 0.39 -4.34
C GLY A 139 -11.44 1.63 -4.43
N LEU A 140 -12.71 1.47 -4.85
CA LEU A 140 -13.68 2.56 -4.90
C LEU A 140 -13.97 3.14 -3.50
N GLU A 141 -14.21 2.28 -2.51
CA GLU A 141 -14.48 2.69 -1.12
C GLU A 141 -13.28 3.42 -0.49
N ASN A 142 -12.07 2.89 -0.70
CA ASN A 142 -10.86 3.56 -0.22
C ASN A 142 -10.67 4.92 -0.91
N ALA A 143 -10.87 4.99 -2.22
CA ALA A 143 -10.71 6.24 -2.97
C ALA A 143 -11.72 7.31 -2.52
N ASP A 144 -12.99 6.94 -2.33
CA ASP A 144 -14.03 7.83 -1.84
C ASP A 144 -13.73 8.31 -0.41
N GLY A 145 -13.47 7.37 0.52
CA GLY A 145 -13.18 7.69 1.91
C GLY A 145 -11.93 8.56 2.10
N LEU A 146 -10.90 8.34 1.30
CA LEU A 146 -9.65 9.10 1.32
C LEU A 146 -9.70 10.39 0.50
N GLN A 147 -10.72 10.58 -0.35
CA GLN A 147 -10.75 11.61 -1.39
C GLN A 147 -9.54 11.51 -2.32
N ALA A 148 -9.18 10.28 -2.68
CA ALA A 148 -7.96 9.95 -3.40
C ALA A 148 -8.12 10.05 -4.92
N LYS A 149 -6.99 10.26 -5.62
CA LYS A 149 -6.90 9.95 -7.04
C LYS A 149 -7.05 8.44 -7.22
N LEU A 150 -8.03 8.00 -8.01
CA LEU A 150 -8.22 6.60 -8.34
C LEU A 150 -7.68 6.29 -9.74
N ILE A 151 -6.82 5.28 -9.83
CA ILE A 151 -6.30 4.73 -11.09
C ILE A 151 -6.78 3.30 -11.22
N ILE A 152 -7.52 3.05 -12.29
CA ILE A 152 -8.15 1.75 -12.56
C ILE A 152 -7.42 1.05 -13.67
N PHE A 153 -7.13 -0.23 -13.45
CA PHE A 153 -6.62 -1.15 -14.44
C PHE A 153 -7.67 -2.20 -14.79
N GLU A 154 -7.66 -2.68 -16.04
CA GLU A 154 -8.63 -3.68 -16.48
C GLU A 154 -8.21 -5.11 -16.11
N ASP A 155 -6.90 -5.43 -16.23
CA ASP A 155 -6.36 -6.79 -16.26
C ASP A 155 -5.00 -6.95 -15.55
N MET A 156 -4.79 -6.21 -14.46
CA MET A 156 -3.55 -6.31 -13.66
C MET A 156 -3.66 -7.30 -12.47
N GLY A 157 -4.81 -7.94 -12.32
CA GLY A 157 -5.07 -8.85 -11.21
C GLY A 157 -4.77 -8.21 -9.87
N HIS A 158 -4.12 -8.96 -8.99
CA HIS A 158 -3.64 -8.46 -7.69
C HIS A 158 -2.23 -7.85 -7.77
N PHE A 159 -1.80 -7.39 -8.94
CA PHE A 159 -0.46 -6.83 -9.18
C PHE A 159 0.68 -7.77 -8.80
N THR A 160 0.46 -9.07 -8.87
CA THR A 160 1.46 -10.10 -8.56
C THR A 160 1.85 -10.94 -9.76
N ARG A 161 0.96 -11.04 -10.75
CA ARG A 161 1.14 -11.82 -11.97
C ARG A 161 0.64 -11.04 -13.17
N LYS A 162 1.25 -11.30 -14.32
CA LYS A 162 0.77 -10.85 -15.65
C LYS A 162 -0.39 -11.74 -16.10
N SER A 163 -1.08 -11.33 -17.16
CA SER A 163 -2.20 -12.08 -17.76
C SER A 163 -1.81 -13.48 -18.25
N ASP A 164 -0.54 -13.69 -18.60
CA ASP A 164 0.01 -14.99 -18.99
C ASP A 164 0.37 -15.91 -17.80
N GLY A 165 0.12 -15.44 -16.56
CA GLY A 165 0.42 -16.14 -15.31
C GLY A 165 1.86 -16.00 -14.82
N SER A 166 2.76 -15.35 -15.57
CA SER A 166 4.12 -15.09 -15.12
C SER A 166 4.15 -14.07 -13.99
N PRO A 167 5.19 -14.08 -13.12
CA PRO A 167 5.34 -13.05 -12.07
C PRO A 167 5.41 -11.64 -12.68
N MET A 168 4.72 -10.70 -12.06
CA MET A 168 4.84 -9.29 -12.40
C MET A 168 6.11 -8.72 -11.75
N THR A 169 7.17 -8.58 -12.51
CA THR A 169 8.49 -8.18 -12.01
C THR A 169 8.78 -6.69 -12.14
N GLU A 170 7.90 -5.93 -12.80
CA GLU A 170 8.02 -4.50 -13.04
C GLU A 170 6.65 -3.83 -12.87
N PHE A 171 6.62 -2.56 -12.44
CA PHE A 171 5.41 -1.77 -12.32
C PHE A 171 5.66 -0.29 -12.67
N PRO A 172 5.86 0.00 -13.97
CA PRO A 172 6.23 1.35 -14.43
C PRO A 172 5.14 2.42 -14.17
N GLU A 173 3.86 2.02 -14.09
CA GLU A 173 2.78 2.93 -13.77
C GLU A 173 2.90 3.48 -12.34
N LEU A 174 3.32 2.64 -11.37
CA LEU A 174 3.59 3.06 -10.00
C LEU A 174 4.77 4.02 -9.94
N ALA A 175 5.87 3.71 -10.65
CA ALA A 175 7.04 4.58 -10.73
C ALA A 175 6.66 5.97 -11.28
N LYS A 176 5.82 6.05 -12.32
CA LYS A 176 5.31 7.32 -12.87
C LYS A 176 4.51 8.14 -11.85
N GLU A 177 3.74 7.48 -10.96
CA GLU A 177 2.98 8.20 -9.93
C GLU A 177 3.88 8.75 -8.82
N ILE A 178 5.02 8.13 -8.56
CA ILE A 178 6.01 8.65 -7.59
C ILE A 178 6.79 9.85 -8.15
N LEU A 179 7.10 9.83 -9.43
CA LEU A 179 7.96 10.82 -10.09
C LEU A 179 7.22 12.12 -10.49
N ARG A 180 5.92 12.20 -10.26
CA ARG A 180 5.08 13.39 -10.45
C ARG A 180 5.08 14.28 -9.21
#